data_28933f21d79aba8da0264954d1a042e3
#
_entry.id   28933f21d79aba8da0264954d1a042e3
#
_cell.length_a   1.000
_cell.length_b   1.000
_cell.length_c   1.000
_cell.angle_alpha   90.00
_cell.angle_beta   90.00
_cell.angle_gamma   90.00
#
_symmetry.space_group_name_H-M   'P 1'
#
loop_
_entity.id
_entity.type
_entity.pdbx_description
1 polymer ?
#
loop_
_entity_poly.entity_id
_entity_poly.type
_entity_poly.pdbx_seq_one_letter_code
_entity_poly.pdbx_strand_id
1 'polypeptide(L)'
;STDYVNVFPDGKSPVSLAFLDDNSDAEYIFYKDYPKQRLDVIYPKLEEDDIVVIGSYYALNPVLREKVLELLDQAREKKAIVYYDPNFRSSHKEEAIKLAPTIIENLEYANIVRGSQDDFFYMYNLREADKIYKDKIKFYCPNFLCTAGAEKIALRTASVSKEYDIPPLKAVSTVGAGDNFNAGIIYGLLKYDVRYDDLNTIGEAKWDQIIRYGMEFAAEVCKSYSNSVSNEFAERCKY
;
A
#
# COMPACT_ATOMS: atom_id res chain seq x y z
N SER A 1 9.07 15.17 7.66
CA SER A 1 10.55 15.27 7.74
C SER A 1 11.19 14.41 6.66
N THR A 2 12.35 14.84 6.17
CA THR A 2 13.19 14.09 5.21
C THR A 2 14.51 13.63 5.84
N ASP A 3 14.60 13.67 7.16
CA ASP A 3 15.85 13.40 7.90
C ASP A 3 16.32 11.95 7.75
N TYR A 4 15.38 11.06 7.45
CA TYR A 4 15.63 9.61 7.28
C TYR A 4 15.60 9.15 5.82
N VAL A 5 15.67 10.10 4.87
CA VAL A 5 15.79 9.78 3.45
C VAL A 5 17.25 9.48 3.11
N ASN A 6 17.50 8.27 2.61
CA ASN A 6 18.83 7.88 2.15
C ASN A 6 19.10 8.46 0.76
N VAL A 7 20.12 9.32 0.65
CA VAL A 7 20.51 9.99 -0.58
C VAL A 7 21.87 9.47 -1.05
N PHE A 8 21.95 9.06 -2.31
CA PHE A 8 23.18 8.59 -2.96
C PHE A 8 23.69 9.66 -3.94
N PRO A 9 24.61 10.54 -3.53
CA PRO A 9 25.06 11.66 -4.38
C PRO A 9 25.82 11.21 -5.64
N ASP A 10 26.46 10.03 -5.57
CA ASP A 10 27.26 9.47 -6.67
C ASP A 10 26.45 8.49 -7.54
N GLY A 11 25.19 8.30 -7.25
CA GLY A 11 24.27 7.41 -7.96
C GLY A 11 23.49 8.12 -9.06
N LYS A 12 22.95 7.33 -9.99
CA LYS A 12 21.93 7.81 -10.93
C LYS A 12 20.55 7.48 -10.37
N SER A 13 19.61 8.43 -10.48
CA SER A 13 18.22 8.16 -10.12
C SER A 13 17.62 7.12 -11.08
N PRO A 14 16.97 6.07 -10.56
CA PRO A 14 16.18 5.18 -11.40
C PRO A 14 15.08 5.96 -12.13
N VAL A 15 14.77 5.56 -13.35
CA VAL A 15 13.72 6.18 -14.15
C VAL A 15 12.67 5.12 -14.48
N SER A 16 11.41 5.46 -14.25
CA SER A 16 10.27 4.66 -14.68
C SER A 16 9.49 5.45 -15.74
N LEU A 17 9.31 4.88 -16.91
CA LEU A 17 8.46 5.43 -17.96
C LEU A 17 7.11 4.73 -17.88
N ALA A 18 6.04 5.51 -17.76
CA ALA A 18 4.67 5.04 -17.82
C ALA A 18 4.08 5.39 -19.20
N PHE A 19 3.65 4.40 -19.94
CA PHE A 19 2.93 4.55 -21.21
C PHE A 19 1.46 4.27 -20.93
N LEU A 20 0.61 5.27 -21.18
CA LEU A 20 -0.83 5.14 -20.95
C LEU A 20 -1.47 4.55 -22.22
N ASP A 21 -2.33 3.54 -22.02
CA ASP A 21 -3.19 3.02 -23.07
C ASP A 21 -4.46 3.88 -23.28
N ASP A 22 -5.35 3.44 -24.17
CA ASP A 22 -6.61 4.15 -24.48
C ASP A 22 -7.58 4.23 -23.27
N ASN A 23 -7.38 3.38 -22.25
CA ASN A 23 -8.15 3.38 -21.00
C ASN A 23 -7.47 4.19 -19.89
N SER A 24 -6.34 4.85 -20.21
CA SER A 24 -5.48 5.55 -19.24
C SER A 24 -4.81 4.63 -18.22
N ASP A 25 -4.71 3.33 -18.50
CA ASP A 25 -3.94 2.38 -17.71
C ASP A 25 -2.45 2.44 -18.11
N ALA A 26 -1.56 2.31 -17.11
CA ALA A 26 -0.14 2.50 -17.31
C ALA A 26 0.61 1.18 -17.50
N GLU A 27 1.34 1.07 -18.61
CA GLU A 27 2.40 0.08 -18.80
C GLU A 27 3.75 0.72 -18.47
N TYR A 28 4.62 0.01 -17.72
CA TYR A 28 5.85 0.58 -17.19
C TYR A 28 7.10 -0.05 -17.80
N ILE A 29 8.05 0.81 -18.18
CA ILE A 29 9.44 0.42 -18.46
C ILE A 29 10.32 1.01 -17.37
N PHE A 30 11.13 0.14 -16.72
CA PHE A 30 11.98 0.53 -15.60
C PHE A 30 13.46 0.54 -16.02
N TYR A 31 14.11 1.68 -15.89
CA TYR A 31 15.56 1.81 -15.97
C TYR A 31 16.14 1.84 -14.56
N LYS A 32 16.68 0.69 -14.14
CA LYS A 32 17.13 0.48 -12.76
C LYS A 32 18.66 0.57 -12.71
N ASP A 33 19.17 1.63 -12.11
CA ASP A 33 20.58 1.75 -11.74
C ASP A 33 20.65 2.06 -10.24
N TYR A 34 20.46 0.99 -9.45
CA TYR A 34 20.39 1.14 -8.01
C TYR A 34 21.78 0.99 -7.39
N PRO A 35 22.14 1.79 -6.37
CA PRO A 35 23.37 1.60 -5.62
C PRO A 35 23.43 0.19 -4.99
N LYS A 36 24.65 -0.34 -4.87
CA LYS A 36 24.88 -1.67 -4.28
C LYS A 36 24.48 -1.74 -2.80
N GLN A 37 24.72 -0.65 -2.07
CA GLN A 37 24.32 -0.48 -0.68
C GLN A 37 23.03 0.34 -0.63
N ARG A 38 21.97 -0.24 -0.09
CA ARG A 38 20.67 0.41 0.06
C ARG A 38 20.23 0.27 1.50
N LEU A 39 19.39 1.22 1.96
CA LEU A 39 18.91 1.26 3.32
C LEU A 39 20.04 1.26 4.36
N ASP A 40 21.17 1.86 4.04
CA ASP A 40 22.18 2.17 5.05
C ASP A 40 21.75 3.44 5.81
N VAL A 41 20.58 3.35 6.44
CA VAL A 41 19.93 4.43 7.18
C VAL A 41 19.69 4.02 8.61
N ILE A 42 19.69 5.00 9.49
CA ILE A 42 19.16 4.85 10.85
C ILE A 42 17.67 5.13 10.76
N TYR A 43 16.84 4.15 11.15
CA TYR A 43 15.40 4.35 11.19
C TYR A 43 15.00 5.35 12.28
N PRO A 44 13.87 6.09 12.08
CA PRO A 44 13.29 6.87 13.15
C PRO A 44 12.95 5.96 14.32
N LYS A 45 13.01 6.50 15.52
CA LYS A 45 12.48 5.83 16.69
C LYS A 45 10.97 5.81 16.59
N LEU A 46 10.38 4.62 16.52
CA LEU A 46 8.95 4.46 16.51
C LEU A 46 8.35 4.62 17.91
N GLU A 47 7.17 5.19 17.95
CA GLU A 47 6.33 5.29 19.14
C GLU A 47 5.07 4.41 18.97
N GLU A 48 4.33 4.22 20.08
CA GLU A 48 3.05 3.51 20.05
C GLU A 48 2.06 4.22 19.13
N ASP A 49 1.30 3.45 18.37
CA ASP A 49 0.29 3.92 17.40
C ASP A 49 0.85 4.64 16.14
N ASP A 50 2.18 4.73 15.97
CA ASP A 50 2.74 5.12 14.67
C ASP A 50 2.25 4.21 13.56
N ILE A 51 2.21 4.70 12.31
CA ILE A 51 1.86 3.91 11.14
C ILE A 51 3.10 3.71 10.27
N VAL A 52 3.53 2.47 10.14
CA VAL A 52 4.63 2.05 9.27
C VAL A 52 4.08 1.49 7.98
N VAL A 53 4.41 2.13 6.86
CA VAL A 53 3.99 1.68 5.54
C VAL A 53 5.13 0.94 4.88
N ILE A 54 4.91 -0.32 4.55
CA ILE A 54 5.84 -1.12 3.76
C ILE A 54 5.17 -1.57 2.47
N GLY A 55 5.94 -1.71 1.40
CA GLY A 55 5.34 -2.17 0.17
C GLY A 55 6.30 -2.31 -1.00
N SER A 56 5.70 -2.61 -2.14
CA SER A 56 6.34 -2.86 -3.42
C SER A 56 7.40 -3.98 -3.37
N TYR A 57 8.05 -4.20 -4.50
CA TYR A 57 9.18 -5.15 -4.58
C TYR A 57 10.32 -4.83 -3.61
N TYR A 58 10.37 -3.59 -3.12
CA TYR A 58 11.36 -3.18 -2.13
C TYR A 58 11.26 -3.97 -0.83
N ALA A 59 10.04 -4.16 -0.32
CA ALA A 59 9.79 -4.97 0.87
C ALA A 59 10.03 -6.48 0.65
N LEU A 60 10.20 -6.92 -0.61
CA LEU A 60 10.46 -8.30 -1.00
C LEU A 60 11.91 -8.56 -1.39
N ASN A 61 12.73 -7.51 -1.49
CA ASN A 61 14.11 -7.62 -1.96
C ASN A 61 14.99 -8.34 -0.93
N PRO A 62 15.58 -9.50 -1.26
CA PRO A 62 16.41 -10.25 -0.32
C PRO A 62 17.62 -9.48 0.21
N VAL A 63 18.19 -8.56 -0.60
CA VAL A 63 19.34 -7.74 -0.20
C VAL A 63 18.99 -6.77 0.93
N LEU A 64 17.71 -6.37 1.01
CA LEU A 64 17.22 -5.40 1.99
C LEU A 64 16.53 -6.07 3.18
N ARG A 65 16.40 -7.40 3.16
CA ARG A 65 15.54 -8.12 4.10
C ARG A 65 15.87 -7.85 5.56
N GLU A 66 17.14 -7.90 5.94
CA GLU A 66 17.57 -7.63 7.33
C GLU A 66 17.13 -6.23 7.80
N LYS A 67 17.29 -5.22 6.93
CA LYS A 67 16.89 -3.86 7.27
C LYS A 67 15.37 -3.69 7.32
N VAL A 68 14.63 -4.35 6.45
CA VAL A 68 13.17 -4.35 6.52
C VAL A 68 12.69 -5.01 7.81
N LEU A 69 13.29 -6.14 8.20
CA LEU A 69 12.95 -6.83 9.45
C LEU A 69 13.27 -5.99 10.68
N GLU A 70 14.42 -5.30 10.72
CA GLU A 70 14.76 -4.37 11.80
C GLU A 70 13.64 -3.33 12.04
N LEU A 71 13.08 -2.76 10.97
CA LEU A 71 11.95 -1.83 11.06
C LEU A 71 10.67 -2.51 11.54
N LEU A 72 10.36 -3.70 11.00
CA LEU A 72 9.15 -4.44 11.35
C LEU A 72 9.17 -4.96 12.79
N ASP A 73 10.33 -5.41 13.28
CA ASP A 73 10.50 -5.82 14.67
C ASP A 73 10.31 -4.63 15.62
N GLN A 74 10.89 -3.46 15.28
CA GLN A 74 10.66 -2.24 16.04
C GLN A 74 9.16 -1.86 16.04
N ALA A 75 8.48 -1.94 14.90
CA ALA A 75 7.05 -1.66 14.79
C ALA A 75 6.21 -2.59 15.68
N ARG A 76 6.53 -3.88 15.68
CA ARG A 76 5.85 -4.88 16.54
C ARG A 76 6.09 -4.60 18.03
N GLU A 77 7.34 -4.32 18.41
CA GLU A 77 7.71 -4.01 19.80
C GLU A 77 6.99 -2.77 20.32
N LYS A 78 6.85 -1.75 19.48
CA LYS A 78 6.23 -0.47 19.82
C LYS A 78 4.72 -0.43 19.63
N LYS A 79 4.12 -1.52 19.16
CA LYS A 79 2.70 -1.53 18.75
C LYS A 79 2.37 -0.45 17.72
N ALA A 80 3.28 -0.22 16.77
CA ALA A 80 2.98 0.59 15.61
C ALA A 80 2.14 -0.21 14.61
N ILE A 81 1.24 0.45 13.90
CA ILE A 81 0.38 -0.17 12.87
C ILE A 81 1.20 -0.41 11.62
N VAL A 82 1.40 -1.66 11.22
CA VAL A 82 2.04 -2.01 9.95
C VAL A 82 0.99 -2.11 8.84
N TYR A 83 1.09 -1.20 7.87
CA TYR A 83 0.29 -1.19 6.65
C TYR A 83 1.11 -1.75 5.50
N TYR A 84 0.69 -2.90 4.95
CA TYR A 84 1.41 -3.60 3.88
C TYR A 84 0.67 -3.53 2.56
N ASP A 85 1.31 -2.95 1.53
CA ASP A 85 0.86 -2.99 0.15
C ASP A 85 1.90 -3.72 -0.71
N PRO A 86 1.70 -4.98 -1.11
CA PRO A 86 2.66 -5.73 -1.90
C PRO A 86 2.99 -5.06 -3.23
N ASN A 87 2.04 -4.35 -3.83
CA ASN A 87 2.19 -3.68 -5.13
C ASN A 87 2.97 -4.55 -6.14
N PHE A 88 2.50 -5.81 -6.27
CA PHE A 88 3.20 -6.88 -6.98
C PHE A 88 2.91 -6.83 -8.48
N ARG A 89 3.87 -6.41 -9.26
CA ARG A 89 3.70 -6.17 -10.70
C ARG A 89 3.87 -7.45 -11.52
N SER A 90 3.29 -7.45 -12.73
CA SER A 90 3.43 -8.54 -13.72
C SER A 90 4.88 -8.94 -13.99
N SER A 91 5.80 -7.96 -13.97
CA SER A 91 7.24 -8.17 -14.15
C SER A 91 7.90 -9.09 -13.11
N HIS A 92 7.24 -9.33 -11.97
CA HIS A 92 7.73 -10.21 -10.90
C HIS A 92 6.98 -11.53 -10.79
N LYS A 93 6.03 -11.79 -11.69
CA LYS A 93 5.17 -12.99 -11.64
C LYS A 93 5.96 -14.30 -11.58
N GLU A 94 7.05 -14.38 -12.34
CA GLU A 94 7.89 -15.58 -12.37
C GLU A 94 8.66 -15.80 -11.06
N GLU A 95 8.84 -14.76 -10.27
CA GLU A 95 9.52 -14.80 -8.97
C GLU A 95 8.56 -15.09 -7.80
N ALA A 96 7.24 -15.14 -8.03
CA ALA A 96 6.23 -15.25 -6.97
C ALA A 96 6.47 -16.42 -6.03
N ILE A 97 6.83 -17.60 -6.57
CA ILE A 97 7.11 -18.79 -5.77
C ILE A 97 8.37 -18.59 -4.90
N LYS A 98 9.40 -17.99 -5.46
CA LYS A 98 10.67 -17.72 -4.76
C LYS A 98 10.47 -16.70 -3.64
N LEU A 99 9.59 -15.73 -3.86
CA LEU A 99 9.30 -14.64 -2.93
C LEU A 99 8.23 -15.01 -1.90
N ALA A 100 7.54 -16.13 -2.05
CA ALA A 100 6.46 -16.55 -1.17
C ALA A 100 6.83 -16.55 0.33
N PRO A 101 8.02 -17.03 0.77
CA PRO A 101 8.39 -16.96 2.18
C PRO A 101 8.43 -15.50 2.71
N THR A 102 9.02 -14.58 1.95
CA THR A 102 9.12 -13.17 2.32
C THR A 102 7.74 -12.48 2.32
N ILE A 103 6.87 -12.85 1.37
CA ILE A 103 5.49 -12.37 1.33
C ILE A 103 4.75 -12.81 2.58
N ILE A 104 4.84 -14.07 2.96
CA ILE A 104 4.21 -14.61 4.18
C ILE A 104 4.72 -13.89 5.41
N GLU A 105 6.03 -13.72 5.53
CA GLU A 105 6.64 -13.02 6.65
C GLU A 105 6.15 -11.56 6.75
N ASN A 106 6.01 -10.84 5.62
CA ASN A 106 5.40 -9.50 5.63
C ASN A 106 3.93 -9.54 6.08
N LEU A 107 3.16 -10.55 5.67
CA LEU A 107 1.78 -10.72 6.11
C LEU A 107 1.67 -10.97 7.63
N GLU A 108 2.64 -11.68 8.22
CA GLU A 108 2.70 -11.93 9.67
C GLU A 108 2.97 -10.68 10.50
N TYR A 109 3.64 -9.68 9.93
CA TYR A 109 3.84 -8.38 10.56
C TYR A 109 2.68 -7.41 10.32
N ALA A 110 1.94 -7.58 9.22
CA ALA A 110 0.93 -6.63 8.80
C ALA A 110 -0.29 -6.61 9.73
N ASN A 111 -0.74 -5.41 10.06
CA ASN A 111 -2.01 -5.15 10.74
C ASN A 111 -3.12 -4.83 9.74
N ILE A 112 -2.74 -4.25 8.58
CA ILE A 112 -3.62 -4.03 7.43
C ILE A 112 -2.87 -4.47 6.19
N VAL A 113 -3.51 -5.29 5.35
CA VAL A 113 -3.02 -5.63 4.01
C VAL A 113 -3.93 -4.99 2.98
N ARG A 114 -3.32 -4.24 2.06
CA ARG A 114 -4.02 -3.71 0.90
C ARG A 114 -3.33 -4.19 -0.38
N GLY A 115 -4.07 -4.52 -1.39
CA GLY A 115 -3.54 -4.80 -2.74
C GLY A 115 -4.63 -4.67 -3.79
N SER A 116 -4.22 -4.64 -5.07
CA SER A 116 -5.15 -4.72 -6.18
C SER A 116 -5.46 -6.18 -6.54
N GLN A 117 -6.55 -6.41 -7.26
CA GLN A 117 -6.85 -7.74 -7.82
C GLN A 117 -5.69 -8.25 -8.69
N ASP A 118 -4.99 -7.36 -9.39
CA ASP A 118 -3.86 -7.74 -10.24
C ASP A 118 -2.66 -8.17 -9.43
N ASP A 119 -2.35 -7.51 -8.31
CA ASP A 119 -1.31 -7.95 -7.39
C ASP A 119 -1.53 -9.41 -6.97
N PHE A 120 -2.73 -9.72 -6.50
CA PHE A 120 -3.08 -11.09 -6.05
C PHE A 120 -3.19 -12.08 -7.19
N PHE A 121 -3.56 -11.65 -8.39
CA PHE A 121 -3.52 -12.49 -9.58
C PHE A 121 -2.08 -12.88 -9.92
N TYR A 122 -1.15 -11.94 -9.89
CA TYR A 122 0.27 -12.23 -10.17
C TYR A 122 0.92 -13.06 -9.07
N MET A 123 0.55 -12.83 -7.80
CA MET A 123 1.09 -13.58 -6.66
C MET A 123 0.50 -14.98 -6.54
N TYR A 124 -0.81 -15.14 -6.73
CA TYR A 124 -1.54 -16.36 -6.34
C TYR A 124 -2.47 -16.92 -7.41
N ASN A 125 -2.59 -16.27 -8.56
CA ASN A 125 -3.58 -16.57 -9.61
C ASN A 125 -5.03 -16.50 -9.09
N LEU A 126 -5.31 -15.55 -8.19
CA LEU A 126 -6.63 -15.31 -7.60
C LEU A 126 -7.05 -13.86 -7.84
N ARG A 127 -8.34 -13.63 -8.17
CA ARG A 127 -8.93 -12.29 -8.35
C ARG A 127 -10.07 -12.00 -7.39
N GLU A 128 -10.75 -13.03 -6.88
CA GLU A 128 -11.89 -12.88 -6.00
C GLU A 128 -11.42 -12.51 -4.58
N ALA A 129 -11.82 -11.34 -4.09
CA ALA A 129 -11.42 -10.81 -2.79
C ALA A 129 -11.71 -11.80 -1.64
N ASP A 130 -12.85 -12.50 -1.68
CA ASP A 130 -13.21 -13.48 -0.66
C ASP A 130 -12.27 -14.68 -0.62
N LYS A 131 -11.87 -15.20 -1.80
CA LYS A 131 -10.90 -16.29 -1.88
C LYS A 131 -9.52 -15.85 -1.46
N ILE A 132 -9.08 -14.64 -1.91
CA ILE A 132 -7.80 -14.06 -1.52
C ILE A 132 -7.75 -13.94 0.01
N TYR A 133 -8.76 -13.31 0.60
CA TYR A 133 -8.82 -13.14 2.04
C TYR A 133 -8.80 -14.47 2.78
N LYS A 134 -9.72 -15.39 2.44
CA LYS A 134 -9.88 -16.68 3.13
C LYS A 134 -8.63 -17.56 3.03
N ASP A 135 -8.04 -17.66 1.83
CA ASP A 135 -7.05 -18.67 1.52
C ASP A 135 -5.60 -18.15 1.70
N LYS A 136 -5.39 -16.82 1.70
CA LYS A 136 -4.05 -16.23 1.68
C LYS A 136 -3.78 -15.21 2.77
N ILE A 137 -4.78 -14.47 3.25
CA ILE A 137 -4.56 -13.31 4.13
C ILE A 137 -5.04 -13.56 5.54
N LYS A 138 -6.29 -14.04 5.72
CA LYS A 138 -6.99 -14.08 7.02
C LYS A 138 -6.21 -14.76 8.14
N PHE A 139 -5.40 -15.76 7.82
CA PHE A 139 -4.61 -16.48 8.82
C PHE A 139 -3.53 -15.59 9.45
N TYR A 140 -2.98 -14.65 8.68
CA TYR A 140 -1.87 -13.79 9.08
C TYR A 140 -2.36 -12.39 9.52
N CYS A 141 -3.25 -11.80 8.74
CA CYS A 141 -3.75 -10.44 8.95
C CYS A 141 -5.29 -10.40 8.87
N PRO A 142 -5.98 -9.88 9.91
CA PRO A 142 -7.44 -9.83 9.91
C PRO A 142 -8.03 -8.72 9.03
N ASN A 143 -7.26 -7.65 8.73
CA ASN A 143 -7.77 -6.48 8.02
C ASN A 143 -7.23 -6.44 6.59
N PHE A 144 -8.13 -6.56 5.62
CA PHE A 144 -7.81 -6.70 4.22
C PHE A 144 -8.64 -5.75 3.35
N LEU A 145 -7.95 -5.04 2.46
CA LEU A 145 -8.51 -4.16 1.44
C LEU A 145 -8.07 -4.64 0.06
N CYS A 146 -9.03 -4.94 -0.81
CA CYS A 146 -8.76 -5.31 -2.19
C CYS A 146 -9.41 -4.33 -3.15
N THR A 147 -8.61 -3.70 -4.01
CA THR A 147 -9.12 -2.76 -5.02
C THR A 147 -9.23 -3.44 -6.38
N ALA A 148 -10.35 -3.20 -7.09
CA ALA A 148 -10.62 -3.70 -8.44
C ALA A 148 -10.72 -2.53 -9.43
N GLY A 149 -9.59 -1.88 -9.69
CA GLY A 149 -9.52 -0.74 -10.62
C GLY A 149 -10.54 0.35 -10.28
N ALA A 150 -11.34 0.72 -11.27
CA ALA A 150 -12.42 1.70 -11.16
C ALA A 150 -13.78 1.08 -10.77
N GLU A 151 -13.84 -0.21 -10.47
CA GLU A 151 -15.12 -0.89 -10.21
C GLU A 151 -15.49 -0.82 -8.74
N LYS A 152 -14.66 -1.40 -7.86
CA LYS A 152 -15.00 -1.56 -6.46
C LYS A 152 -13.81 -1.74 -5.54
N ILE A 153 -14.08 -1.57 -4.25
CA ILE A 153 -13.17 -1.88 -3.15
C ILE A 153 -13.85 -2.91 -2.26
N ALA A 154 -13.16 -3.99 -1.95
CA ALA A 154 -13.62 -4.98 -0.97
C ALA A 154 -12.86 -4.79 0.35
N LEU A 155 -13.62 -4.63 1.43
CA LEU A 155 -13.12 -4.68 2.82
C LEU A 155 -13.48 -6.04 3.41
N ARG A 156 -12.50 -6.69 4.02
CA ARG A 156 -12.68 -7.92 4.81
C ARG A 156 -11.90 -7.77 6.11
N THR A 157 -12.62 -7.89 7.21
CA THR A 157 -12.04 -7.91 8.56
C THR A 157 -12.62 -9.09 9.35
N ALA A 158 -12.25 -9.21 10.61
CA ALA A 158 -12.86 -10.23 11.49
C ALA A 158 -14.38 -10.02 11.66
N SER A 159 -14.86 -8.78 11.60
CA SER A 159 -16.25 -8.38 11.91
C SER A 159 -17.00 -7.73 10.74
N VAL A 160 -16.30 -7.24 9.72
CA VAL A 160 -16.88 -6.51 8.58
C VAL A 160 -16.53 -7.20 7.27
N SER A 161 -17.52 -7.41 6.41
CA SER A 161 -17.36 -7.88 5.04
C SER A 161 -18.24 -7.01 4.15
N LYS A 162 -17.61 -6.08 3.41
CA LYS A 162 -18.34 -5.07 2.65
C LYS A 162 -17.64 -4.76 1.32
N GLU A 163 -18.41 -4.40 0.32
CA GLU A 163 -17.94 -3.87 -0.95
C GLU A 163 -18.42 -2.43 -1.11
N TYR A 164 -17.58 -1.61 -1.74
CA TYR A 164 -17.84 -0.20 -2.02
C TYR A 164 -17.69 0.03 -3.51
N ASP A 165 -18.76 0.48 -4.15
CA ASP A 165 -18.73 0.90 -5.54
C ASP A 165 -17.96 2.20 -5.68
N ILE A 166 -17.11 2.30 -6.70
CA ILE A 166 -16.35 3.51 -6.98
C ILE A 166 -17.18 4.42 -7.89
N PRO A 167 -17.43 5.68 -7.50
CA PRO A 167 -18.16 6.63 -8.34
C PRO A 167 -17.47 6.81 -9.69
N PRO A 168 -18.21 6.83 -10.81
CA PRO A 168 -17.64 7.03 -12.14
C PRO A 168 -16.81 8.31 -12.22
N LEU A 169 -15.60 8.21 -12.72
CA LEU A 169 -14.71 9.34 -12.93
C LEU A 169 -14.07 9.23 -14.32
N LYS A 170 -14.09 10.32 -15.08
CA LYS A 170 -13.28 10.40 -16.30
C LYS A 170 -11.84 10.71 -15.88
N ALA A 171 -11.03 9.68 -15.75
CA ALA A 171 -9.64 9.82 -15.38
C ALA A 171 -8.82 10.46 -16.53
N VAL A 172 -7.87 11.32 -16.14
CA VAL A 172 -6.81 11.84 -17.02
C VAL A 172 -5.63 10.88 -17.00
N SER A 173 -5.34 10.32 -15.81
CA SER A 173 -4.31 9.31 -15.58
C SER A 173 -4.67 8.49 -14.34
N THR A 174 -4.36 7.19 -14.33
CA THR A 174 -4.52 6.32 -13.16
C THR A 174 -3.21 6.13 -12.39
N VAL A 175 -2.12 6.75 -12.86
CA VAL A 175 -0.80 6.68 -12.20
C VAL A 175 -0.87 7.27 -10.80
N GLY A 176 -0.47 6.48 -9.81
CA GLY A 176 -0.48 6.89 -8.40
C GLY A 176 -1.85 6.76 -7.71
N ALA A 177 -2.91 6.29 -8.38
CA ALA A 177 -4.22 6.09 -7.75
C ALA A 177 -4.16 5.14 -6.55
N GLY A 178 -3.43 4.02 -6.67
CA GLY A 178 -3.21 3.08 -5.57
C GLY A 178 -2.45 3.68 -4.39
N ASP A 179 -1.38 4.44 -4.67
CA ASP A 179 -0.56 5.08 -3.64
C ASP A 179 -1.35 6.16 -2.91
N ASN A 180 -2.16 6.95 -3.65
CA ASN A 180 -3.03 7.96 -3.04
C ASN A 180 -4.23 7.33 -2.31
N PHE A 181 -4.74 6.19 -2.77
CA PHE A 181 -5.70 5.42 -1.97
C PHE A 181 -5.12 5.03 -0.61
N ASN A 182 -3.90 4.50 -0.59
CA ASN A 182 -3.19 4.19 0.66
C ASN A 182 -3.03 5.43 1.55
N ALA A 183 -2.61 6.55 0.97
CA ALA A 183 -2.48 7.82 1.69
C ALA A 183 -3.82 8.27 2.31
N GLY A 184 -4.93 8.10 1.59
CA GLY A 184 -6.27 8.41 2.09
C GLY A 184 -6.72 7.50 3.22
N ILE A 185 -6.41 6.18 3.15
CA ILE A 185 -6.67 5.23 4.26
C ILE A 185 -5.87 5.65 5.50
N ILE A 186 -4.57 5.93 5.35
CA ILE A 186 -3.68 6.35 6.45
C ILE A 186 -4.18 7.67 7.05
N TYR A 187 -4.54 8.64 6.21
CA TYR A 187 -5.15 9.88 6.66
C TYR A 187 -6.43 9.63 7.49
N GLY A 188 -7.30 8.73 7.03
CA GLY A 188 -8.51 8.35 7.76
C GLY A 188 -8.22 7.71 9.11
N LEU A 189 -7.24 6.80 9.19
CA LEU A 189 -6.80 6.18 10.45
C LEU A 189 -6.32 7.25 11.44
N LEU A 190 -5.45 8.14 11.00
CA LEU A 190 -4.93 9.23 11.83
C LEU A 190 -6.04 10.21 12.27
N LYS A 191 -6.91 10.61 11.34
CA LYS A 191 -8.00 11.56 11.62
C LYS A 191 -8.99 11.05 12.64
N TYR A 192 -9.24 9.74 12.68
CA TYR A 192 -10.16 9.12 13.63
C TYR A 192 -9.44 8.53 14.85
N ASP A 193 -8.16 8.88 15.05
CA ASP A 193 -7.35 8.42 16.18
C ASP A 193 -7.46 6.90 16.38
N VAL A 194 -7.31 6.15 15.27
CA VAL A 194 -7.36 4.69 15.30
C VAL A 194 -6.04 4.18 15.82
N ARG A 195 -6.09 3.53 16.97
CA ARG A 195 -4.92 2.98 17.65
C ARG A 195 -4.68 1.52 17.30
N TYR A 196 -3.49 1.05 17.55
CA TYR A 196 -3.10 -0.34 17.31
C TYR A 196 -4.08 -1.33 17.98
N ASP A 197 -4.40 -1.12 19.26
CA ASP A 197 -5.29 -2.01 20.00
C ASP A 197 -6.76 -1.92 19.55
N ASP A 198 -7.19 -0.80 18.95
CA ASP A 198 -8.55 -0.59 18.45
C ASP A 198 -8.79 -1.19 17.07
N LEU A 199 -7.73 -1.40 16.28
CA LEU A 199 -7.81 -1.69 14.85
C LEU A 199 -8.70 -2.90 14.53
N ASN A 200 -8.63 -3.95 15.32
CA ASN A 200 -9.41 -5.17 15.10
C ASN A 200 -10.87 -5.06 15.58
N THR A 201 -11.24 -3.98 16.24
CA THR A 201 -12.57 -3.72 16.80
C THR A 201 -13.33 -2.60 16.09
N ILE A 202 -12.72 -2.00 15.07
CA ILE A 202 -13.35 -0.95 14.26
C ILE A 202 -14.62 -1.50 13.63
N GLY A 203 -15.74 -0.81 13.90
CA GLY A 203 -17.04 -1.13 13.29
C GLY A 203 -17.16 -0.60 11.84
N GLU A 204 -18.18 -1.11 11.15
CA GLU A 204 -18.46 -0.80 9.74
C GLU A 204 -18.52 0.72 9.48
N ALA A 205 -19.25 1.47 10.30
CA ALA A 205 -19.45 2.91 10.12
C ALA A 205 -18.11 3.71 10.13
N LYS A 206 -17.14 3.30 10.95
CA LYS A 206 -15.81 3.95 10.97
C LYS A 206 -14.99 3.53 9.74
N TRP A 207 -15.04 2.26 9.33
CA TRP A 207 -14.43 1.80 8.10
C TRP A 207 -14.99 2.51 6.87
N ASP A 208 -16.31 2.75 6.80
CA ASP A 208 -16.95 3.51 5.71
C ASP A 208 -16.33 4.89 5.54
N GLN A 209 -16.05 5.57 6.67
CA GLN A 209 -15.44 6.88 6.64
C GLN A 209 -13.97 6.85 6.22
N ILE A 210 -13.20 5.87 6.71
CA ILE A 210 -11.79 5.68 6.36
C ILE A 210 -11.66 5.36 4.86
N ILE A 211 -12.46 4.42 4.34
CA ILE A 211 -12.41 4.03 2.93
C ILE A 211 -12.85 5.18 2.02
N ARG A 212 -13.80 6.00 2.45
CA ARG A 212 -14.18 7.20 1.70
C ARG A 212 -13.00 8.13 1.47
N TYR A 213 -12.12 8.36 2.45
CA TYR A 213 -10.90 9.13 2.23
C TYR A 213 -9.97 8.44 1.23
N GLY A 214 -9.82 7.13 1.29
CA GLY A 214 -9.08 6.38 0.26
C GLY A 214 -9.60 6.66 -1.14
N MET A 215 -10.91 6.59 -1.34
CA MET A 215 -11.56 6.90 -2.62
C MET A 215 -11.38 8.36 -3.04
N GLU A 216 -11.55 9.32 -2.13
CA GLU A 216 -11.41 10.75 -2.42
C GLU A 216 -9.98 11.12 -2.85
N PHE A 217 -8.96 10.58 -2.18
CA PHE A 217 -7.56 10.80 -2.52
C PHE A 217 -7.20 10.17 -3.88
N ALA A 218 -7.64 8.93 -4.13
CA ALA A 218 -7.44 8.28 -5.41
C ALA A 218 -8.16 9.01 -6.56
N ALA A 219 -9.39 9.45 -6.33
CA ALA A 219 -10.14 10.21 -7.33
C ALA A 219 -9.50 11.58 -7.63
N GLU A 220 -8.93 12.25 -6.62
CA GLU A 220 -8.25 13.53 -6.82
C GLU A 220 -7.04 13.40 -7.73
N VAL A 221 -6.17 12.43 -7.48
CA VAL A 221 -4.97 12.23 -8.30
C VAL A 221 -5.30 11.85 -9.75
N CYS A 222 -6.39 11.12 -9.97
CA CYS A 222 -6.83 10.74 -11.32
C CYS A 222 -7.30 11.91 -12.20
N LYS A 223 -7.48 13.12 -11.66
CA LYS A 223 -7.91 14.31 -12.41
C LYS A 223 -6.78 15.01 -13.17
N SER A 224 -5.54 14.60 -12.97
CA SER A 224 -4.38 15.25 -13.61
C SER A 224 -3.29 14.23 -13.92
N TYR A 225 -2.23 14.68 -14.60
CA TYR A 225 -1.02 13.87 -14.79
C TYR A 225 -0.07 13.90 -13.59
N SER A 226 -0.36 14.72 -12.57
CA SER A 226 0.37 14.69 -11.31
C SER A 226 0.01 13.42 -10.55
N ASN A 227 0.99 12.72 -10.02
CA ASN A 227 0.78 11.53 -9.18
C ASN A 227 0.65 11.86 -7.68
N SER A 228 0.28 13.10 -7.38
CA SER A 228 0.01 13.61 -6.03
C SER A 228 -1.29 14.40 -6.02
N VAL A 229 -1.94 14.48 -4.85
CA VAL A 229 -3.11 15.33 -4.66
C VAL A 229 -2.76 16.82 -4.87
N SER A 230 -3.73 17.61 -5.31
CA SER A 230 -3.55 19.06 -5.49
C SER A 230 -3.33 19.77 -4.15
N ASN A 231 -2.64 20.92 -4.18
CA ASN A 231 -2.46 21.74 -2.99
C ASN A 231 -3.81 22.18 -2.38
N GLU A 232 -4.79 22.48 -3.23
CA GLU A 232 -6.13 22.86 -2.79
C GLU A 232 -6.82 21.71 -2.04
N PHE A 233 -6.69 20.48 -2.54
CA PHE A 233 -7.20 19.30 -1.86
C PHE A 233 -6.47 19.07 -0.53
N ALA A 234 -5.15 19.18 -0.52
CA ALA A 234 -4.33 19.01 0.68
C ALA A 234 -4.69 20.03 1.78
N GLU A 235 -4.95 21.31 1.41
CA GLU A 235 -5.37 22.35 2.37
C GLU A 235 -6.72 22.00 3.02
N ARG A 236 -7.67 21.40 2.29
CA ARG A 236 -8.95 20.93 2.85
C ARG A 236 -8.80 19.75 3.81
N CYS A 237 -7.71 19.01 3.69
CA CYS A 237 -7.40 17.86 4.55
C CYS A 237 -6.55 18.25 5.78
N LYS A 238 -6.14 19.49 5.95
CA LYS A 238 -5.48 19.95 7.19
C LYS A 238 -6.43 19.85 8.39
N TYR A 239 -5.89 19.42 9.52
CA TYR A 239 -6.62 19.32 10.79
C TYR A 239 -6.75 20.70 11.42
#